data_c7cbf68f47dc7264bc908675728e2e0b
#
_entry.id   c7cbf68f47dc7264bc908675728e2e0b
#
_cell.length_a   1.000
_cell.length_b   1.000
_cell.length_c   1.000
_cell.angle_alpha   90.00
_cell.angle_beta   90.00
_cell.angle_gamma   90.00
#
_symmetry.space_group_name_H-M   'P 1'
#
loop_
_entity.id
_entity.type
_entity.pdbx_description
1 polymer ?
#
loop_
_entity_poly.entity_id
_entity_poly.type
_entity_poly.pdbx_seq_one_letter_code
_entity_poly.pdbx_strand_id
1 'polypeptide(L)'
;QVQRARELGLKMVIVPGSQLSQLPPGLDSTEFAAIVGNLLDNSFEASLRSDEGNKIVELYLSDEGDDVVIEVADQGCGVPESLRDKIFEQGVSTRADEPGEHGIGLYLIASYVTRCGGVITLEDNDPCGTLFSIYIPKVKPNDSSINPIDR
;
A
#
# COMPACT_ATOMS: atom_id res chain seq x y z
N GLN A 1 -6.42 2.09 -13.02
CA GLN A 1 -6.03 3.13 -12.06
C GLN A 1 -5.38 4.33 -12.76
N VAL A 2 -4.64 4.09 -13.85
CA VAL A 2 -4.09 5.21 -14.62
C VAL A 2 -5.22 6.09 -15.15
N GLN A 3 -6.27 5.47 -15.67
CA GLN A 3 -7.41 6.20 -16.17
C GLN A 3 -8.12 6.97 -15.06
N ARG A 4 -8.26 6.34 -13.89
CA ARG A 4 -8.89 7.00 -12.76
C ARG A 4 -8.07 8.21 -12.30
N ALA A 5 -6.75 8.07 -12.27
CA ALA A 5 -5.89 9.19 -11.89
C ALA A 5 -6.09 10.36 -12.85
N ARG A 6 -6.14 10.06 -14.15
CA ARG A 6 -6.32 11.09 -15.16
C ARG A 6 -7.66 11.81 -14.99
N GLU A 7 -8.70 11.06 -14.68
CA GLU A 7 -10.01 11.65 -14.49
C GLU A 7 -10.04 12.60 -13.28
N LEU A 8 -9.19 12.33 -12.30
CA LEU A 8 -9.10 13.15 -11.09
C LEU A 8 -8.10 14.30 -11.24
N GLY A 9 -7.48 14.43 -12.40
CA GLY A 9 -6.48 15.48 -12.60
C GLY A 9 -5.13 15.15 -12.02
N LEU A 10 -4.87 13.86 -11.80
CA LEU A 10 -3.62 13.38 -11.24
C LEU A 10 -2.85 12.60 -12.31
N LYS A 11 -1.59 12.34 -12.02
CA LYS A 11 -0.76 11.50 -12.87
C LYS A 11 -0.25 10.33 -12.04
N MET A 12 -0.48 9.13 -12.55
CA MET A 12 0.05 7.93 -11.93
C MET A 12 1.25 7.46 -12.73
N VAL A 13 2.36 7.20 -12.04
CA VAL A 13 3.60 6.77 -12.67
C VAL A 13 4.03 5.45 -12.06
N ILE A 14 4.33 4.48 -12.93
CA ILE A 14 4.96 3.25 -12.47
C ILE A 14 6.45 3.48 -12.53
N VAL A 15 7.11 3.36 -11.38
CA VAL A 15 8.53 3.69 -11.26
C VAL A 15 9.35 2.77 -12.16
N PRO A 16 10.29 3.32 -12.95
CA PRO A 16 11.15 2.49 -13.78
C PRO A 16 11.88 1.44 -12.95
N GLY A 17 11.99 0.25 -13.51
CA GLY A 17 12.58 -0.87 -12.78
C GLY A 17 11.56 -1.73 -12.07
N SER A 18 10.29 -1.29 -12.04
CA SER A 18 9.24 -2.11 -11.46
C SER A 18 9.05 -3.40 -12.26
N GLN A 19 9.01 -4.53 -11.55
CA GLN A 19 8.82 -5.82 -12.18
C GLN A 19 8.23 -6.78 -11.18
N LEU A 20 7.15 -7.45 -11.56
CA LEU A 20 6.51 -8.44 -10.72
C LEU A 20 6.13 -9.63 -11.60
N SER A 21 6.82 -10.75 -11.38
CA SER A 21 6.61 -11.93 -12.20
C SER A 21 5.53 -12.84 -11.66
N GLN A 22 5.37 -12.87 -10.35
CA GLN A 22 4.39 -13.74 -9.74
C GLN A 22 3.96 -13.16 -8.40
N LEU A 23 2.76 -13.59 -7.97
CA LEU A 23 2.20 -13.09 -6.72
C LEU A 23 2.80 -13.83 -5.53
N PRO A 24 2.78 -13.22 -4.35
CA PRO A 24 3.25 -13.89 -3.13
C PRO A 24 2.37 -15.09 -2.82
N PRO A 25 2.92 -16.12 -2.17
CA PRO A 25 2.12 -17.24 -1.73
C PRO A 25 1.01 -16.79 -0.78
N GLY A 26 -0.17 -17.37 -0.94
CA GLY A 26 -1.28 -17.06 -0.07
C GLY A 26 -2.07 -15.83 -0.46
N LEU A 27 -1.72 -15.21 -1.57
CA LEU A 27 -2.40 -14.01 -2.04
C LEU A 27 -2.85 -14.24 -3.48
N ASP A 28 -4.14 -14.22 -3.73
CA ASP A 28 -4.61 -14.40 -5.10
C ASP A 28 -4.66 -13.06 -5.83
N SER A 29 -4.96 -13.11 -7.13
CA SER A 29 -4.92 -11.92 -7.95
C SER A 29 -5.98 -10.90 -7.55
N THR A 30 -7.13 -11.34 -7.07
CA THR A 30 -8.18 -10.43 -6.61
C THR A 30 -7.73 -9.68 -5.36
N GLU A 31 -7.11 -10.38 -4.43
CA GLU A 31 -6.61 -9.78 -3.21
C GLU A 31 -5.47 -8.82 -3.51
N PHE A 32 -4.56 -9.20 -4.40
CA PHE A 32 -3.48 -8.33 -4.80
C PHE A 32 -4.01 -7.04 -5.43
N ALA A 33 -4.99 -7.17 -6.32
CA ALA A 33 -5.60 -6.00 -6.96
C ALA A 33 -6.28 -5.11 -5.93
N ALA A 34 -6.90 -5.70 -4.89
CA ALA A 34 -7.53 -4.93 -3.84
C ALA A 34 -6.50 -4.13 -3.05
N ILE A 35 -5.35 -4.75 -2.74
CA ILE A 35 -4.28 -4.06 -2.02
C ILE A 35 -3.81 -2.85 -2.83
N VAL A 36 -3.42 -3.08 -4.07
CA VAL A 36 -2.87 -2.00 -4.90
C VAL A 36 -3.92 -0.92 -5.14
N GLY A 37 -5.14 -1.34 -5.47
CA GLY A 37 -6.21 -0.39 -5.75
C GLY A 37 -6.53 0.49 -4.56
N ASN A 38 -6.62 -0.08 -3.36
CA ASN A 38 -6.93 0.70 -2.18
C ASN A 38 -5.80 1.65 -1.80
N LEU A 39 -4.55 1.19 -1.94
CA LEU A 39 -3.42 2.08 -1.67
C LEU A 39 -3.40 3.25 -2.64
N LEU A 40 -3.64 2.98 -3.93
CA LEU A 40 -3.67 4.04 -4.92
C LEU A 40 -4.81 5.00 -4.68
N ASP A 41 -6.00 4.49 -4.35
CA ASP A 41 -7.13 5.37 -4.06
C ASP A 41 -6.84 6.29 -2.88
N ASN A 42 -6.23 5.77 -1.84
CA ASN A 42 -5.87 6.60 -0.69
C ASN A 42 -4.88 7.69 -1.08
N SER A 43 -3.90 7.35 -1.92
CA SER A 43 -2.91 8.33 -2.36
C SER A 43 -3.53 9.37 -3.29
N PHE A 44 -4.44 8.95 -4.16
CA PHE A 44 -5.15 9.89 -5.02
C PHE A 44 -5.93 10.90 -4.16
N GLU A 45 -6.64 10.41 -3.16
CA GLU A 45 -7.45 11.29 -2.33
C GLU A 45 -6.61 12.23 -1.49
N ALA A 46 -5.49 11.73 -0.96
CA ALA A 46 -4.58 12.58 -0.21
C ALA A 46 -4.01 13.68 -1.11
N SER A 47 -3.69 13.34 -2.36
CA SER A 47 -3.17 14.31 -3.31
C SER A 47 -4.20 15.39 -3.64
N LEU A 48 -5.46 15.00 -3.76
CA LEU A 48 -6.53 15.95 -4.07
C LEU A 48 -6.81 16.90 -2.90
N ARG A 49 -6.52 16.47 -1.67
CA ARG A 49 -6.77 17.27 -0.49
C ARG A 49 -5.65 18.24 -0.18
N SER A 50 -4.55 18.18 -0.90
CA SER A 50 -3.38 19.01 -0.63
C SER A 50 -3.24 20.05 -1.72
N ASP A 51 -2.91 21.27 -1.30
CA ASP A 51 -2.56 22.34 -2.23
C ASP A 51 -1.06 22.37 -2.50
N GLU A 52 -0.29 21.59 -1.76
CA GLU A 52 1.15 21.52 -1.90
C GLU A 52 1.56 20.24 -2.62
N GLY A 53 2.80 20.24 -3.09
CA GLY A 53 3.33 19.08 -3.75
C GLY A 53 2.87 18.95 -5.19
N ASN A 54 3.37 17.95 -5.86
CA ASN A 54 2.95 17.68 -7.23
C ASN A 54 1.72 16.78 -7.21
N LYS A 55 1.12 16.61 -8.37
CA LYS A 55 -0.07 15.78 -8.51
C LYS A 55 0.30 14.43 -9.11
N ILE A 56 1.39 13.86 -8.65
CA ILE A 56 1.91 12.58 -9.14
C ILE A 56 1.85 11.56 -8.02
N VAL A 57 1.32 10.39 -8.34
CA VAL A 57 1.33 9.23 -7.46
C VAL A 57 2.21 8.18 -8.11
N GLU A 58 3.17 7.67 -7.36
CA GLU A 58 4.15 6.71 -7.88
C GLU A 58 3.90 5.34 -7.30
N LEU A 59 3.94 4.34 -8.18
CA LEU A 59 3.79 2.94 -7.80
C LEU A 59 5.06 2.19 -8.14
N TYR A 60 5.63 1.49 -7.18
CA TYR A 60 6.79 0.64 -7.39
C TYR A 60 6.45 -0.79 -6.99
N LEU A 61 6.80 -1.73 -7.84
CA LEU A 61 6.59 -3.16 -7.61
C LEU A 61 7.90 -3.89 -7.85
N SER A 62 8.20 -4.88 -7.02
CA SER A 62 9.41 -5.67 -7.21
C SER A 62 9.24 -7.04 -6.60
N ASP A 63 9.83 -8.06 -7.24
CA ASP A 63 9.97 -9.38 -6.66
C ASP A 63 11.39 -9.90 -6.82
N GLU A 64 12.34 -8.98 -6.91
CA GLU A 64 13.74 -9.36 -7.15
C GLU A 64 14.40 -9.99 -5.92
N GLY A 65 14.06 -9.53 -4.73
CA GLY A 65 14.67 -10.05 -3.51
C GLY A 65 13.88 -11.17 -2.90
N ASP A 66 14.01 -11.29 -1.58
CA ASP A 66 13.31 -12.34 -0.84
C ASP A 66 11.83 -11.98 -0.61
N ASP A 67 11.49 -10.73 -0.80
CA ASP A 67 10.12 -10.24 -0.59
C ASP A 67 9.54 -9.72 -1.89
N VAL A 68 8.21 -9.82 -1.98
CA VAL A 68 7.47 -9.01 -2.94
C VAL A 68 7.27 -7.65 -2.29
N VAL A 69 7.62 -6.59 -3.01
CA VAL A 69 7.58 -5.23 -2.50
C VAL A 69 6.54 -4.44 -3.29
N ILE A 70 5.69 -3.72 -2.57
CA ILE A 70 4.72 -2.80 -3.16
C ILE A 70 4.90 -1.47 -2.46
N GLU A 71 5.17 -0.40 -3.21
CA GLU A 71 5.29 0.93 -2.63
C GLU A 71 4.42 1.90 -3.39
N VAL A 72 3.70 2.75 -2.65
CA VAL A 72 2.89 3.80 -3.24
C VAL A 72 3.27 5.11 -2.54
N ALA A 73 3.71 6.07 -3.34
CA ALA A 73 4.18 7.36 -2.82
C ALA A 73 3.33 8.48 -3.41
N ASP A 74 2.96 9.44 -2.56
CA ASP A 74 2.24 10.63 -3.01
C ASP A 74 2.84 11.85 -2.35
N GLN A 75 2.47 13.03 -2.87
CA GLN A 75 2.83 14.30 -2.25
C GLN A 75 1.57 15.01 -1.77
N GLY A 76 0.70 14.25 -1.11
CA GLY A 76 -0.55 14.75 -0.61
C GLY A 76 -0.43 15.34 0.78
N CYS A 77 -1.56 15.29 1.50
CA CYS A 77 -1.64 15.93 2.81
C CYS A 77 -0.92 15.18 3.92
N GLY A 78 -0.48 13.94 3.65
CA GLY A 78 0.18 13.14 4.66
C GLY A 78 -0.80 12.57 5.68
N VAL A 79 -0.27 11.82 6.63
CA VAL A 79 -1.05 11.24 7.72
C VAL A 79 -0.53 11.80 9.04
N PRO A 80 -1.38 12.43 9.86
CA PRO A 80 -0.92 12.93 11.15
C PRO A 80 -0.32 11.80 11.99
N GLU A 81 0.76 12.11 12.67
CA GLU A 81 1.47 11.11 13.45
C GLU A 81 0.58 10.45 14.48
N SER A 82 -0.35 11.21 15.05
CA SER A 82 -1.26 10.67 16.05
C SER A 82 -2.21 9.60 15.49
N LEU A 83 -2.36 9.53 14.17
CA LEU A 83 -3.26 8.57 13.56
C LEU A 83 -2.54 7.38 12.93
N ARG A 84 -1.21 7.43 12.83
CA ARG A 84 -0.49 6.41 12.06
C ARG A 84 -0.68 4.99 12.60
N ASP A 85 -0.74 4.85 13.90
CA ASP A 85 -0.91 3.54 14.49
C ASP A 85 -2.33 3.02 14.36
N LYS A 86 -3.27 3.90 14.04
CA LYS A 86 -4.69 3.56 14.07
C LYS A 86 -5.33 3.44 12.70
N ILE A 87 -4.67 3.92 11.65
CA ILE A 87 -5.34 4.00 10.35
C ILE A 87 -5.64 2.63 9.75
N PHE A 88 -5.01 1.59 10.25
CA PHE A 88 -5.26 0.24 9.76
C PHE A 88 -6.34 -0.48 10.55
N GLU A 89 -6.91 0.16 11.55
CA GLU A 89 -8.02 -0.42 12.29
C GLU A 89 -9.31 -0.27 11.50
N GLN A 90 -10.20 -1.24 11.68
CA GLN A 90 -11.46 -1.22 10.97
C GLN A 90 -12.26 0.02 11.37
N GLY A 91 -12.77 0.73 10.37
CA GLY A 91 -13.62 1.87 10.60
C GLY A 91 -12.91 3.19 10.77
N VAL A 92 -11.57 3.19 10.83
CA VAL A 92 -10.81 4.44 10.98
C VAL A 92 -10.56 5.04 9.61
N SER A 93 -10.73 6.35 9.50
CA SER A 93 -10.48 7.07 8.27
C SER A 93 -9.86 8.42 8.60
N THR A 94 -8.94 8.88 7.76
CA THR A 94 -8.39 10.22 7.85
C THR A 94 -9.30 11.25 7.20
N ARG A 95 -10.37 10.80 6.57
CA ARG A 95 -11.34 11.66 5.89
C ARG A 95 -12.62 11.68 6.70
N ALA A 96 -12.88 12.82 7.31
CA ALA A 96 -14.01 12.94 8.22
C ALA A 96 -15.36 12.78 7.52
N ASP A 97 -15.43 13.13 6.24
CA ASP A 97 -16.67 13.09 5.49
C ASP A 97 -16.95 11.74 4.85
N GLU A 98 -16.02 10.79 4.97
CA GLU A 98 -16.21 9.46 4.42
C GLU A 98 -15.73 8.42 5.42
N PRO A 99 -16.39 8.38 6.57
CA PRO A 99 -15.94 7.47 7.62
C PRO A 99 -16.20 6.02 7.24
N GLY A 100 -15.36 5.16 7.69
CA GLY A 100 -15.60 3.72 7.64
C GLY A 100 -15.10 3.05 6.38
N GLU A 101 -15.57 3.48 5.22
CA GLU A 101 -15.26 2.76 3.99
C GLU A 101 -13.77 2.72 3.70
N HIS A 102 -13.10 3.87 3.83
CA HIS A 102 -11.68 3.94 3.55
C HIS A 102 -10.85 3.31 4.66
N GLY A 103 -11.33 3.40 5.90
CA GLY A 103 -10.71 2.70 6.99
C GLY A 103 -10.81 1.20 6.82
N ILE A 104 -11.93 0.72 6.26
CA ILE A 104 -12.09 -0.70 5.96
C ILE A 104 -11.09 -1.13 4.90
N GLY A 105 -10.85 -0.29 3.90
CA GLY A 105 -9.87 -0.61 2.88
C GLY A 105 -8.48 -0.84 3.44
N LEU A 106 -8.01 0.05 4.31
CA LEU A 106 -6.71 -0.11 4.94
C LEU A 106 -6.69 -1.30 5.88
N TYR A 107 -7.78 -1.52 6.60
CA TYR A 107 -7.89 -2.68 7.47
C TYR A 107 -7.75 -3.98 6.66
N LEU A 108 -8.40 -4.05 5.51
CA LEU A 108 -8.31 -5.24 4.67
C LEU A 108 -6.90 -5.45 4.14
N ILE A 109 -6.24 -4.36 3.74
CA ILE A 109 -4.85 -4.44 3.29
C ILE A 109 -3.99 -5.03 4.39
N ALA A 110 -4.10 -4.49 5.59
CA ALA A 110 -3.31 -4.97 6.71
C ALA A 110 -3.61 -6.43 7.01
N SER A 111 -4.88 -6.83 6.89
CA SER A 111 -5.28 -8.23 7.14
C SER A 111 -4.64 -9.17 6.13
N TYR A 112 -4.70 -8.81 4.85
CA TYR A 112 -4.09 -9.65 3.81
C TYR A 112 -2.59 -9.76 4.00
N VAL A 113 -1.94 -8.63 4.28
CA VAL A 113 -0.49 -8.59 4.44
C VAL A 113 -0.08 -9.44 5.64
N THR A 114 -0.77 -9.27 6.76
CA THR A 114 -0.48 -10.03 7.98
C THR A 114 -0.67 -11.52 7.75
N ARG A 115 -1.75 -11.89 7.07
CA ARG A 115 -2.02 -13.30 6.77
C ARG A 115 -0.87 -13.93 5.98
N CYS A 116 -0.25 -13.17 5.12
CA CYS A 116 0.87 -13.64 4.30
C CYS A 116 2.22 -13.54 5.01
N GLY A 117 2.22 -13.11 6.26
CA GLY A 117 3.46 -12.97 7.01
C GLY A 117 4.24 -11.72 6.65
N GLY A 118 3.58 -10.76 6.04
CA GLY A 118 4.23 -9.55 5.57
C GLY A 118 4.13 -8.40 6.55
N VAL A 119 4.66 -7.27 6.13
CA VAL A 119 4.71 -6.04 6.93
C VAL A 119 4.28 -4.87 6.05
N ILE A 120 3.52 -3.95 6.64
CA ILE A 120 3.18 -2.70 5.98
C ILE A 120 3.72 -1.55 6.81
N THR A 121 4.36 -0.59 6.17
CA THR A 121 4.91 0.59 6.84
C THR A 121 4.36 1.85 6.21
N LEU A 122 4.36 2.90 7.02
CA LEU A 122 3.91 4.22 6.60
C LEU A 122 4.97 5.22 7.01
N GLU A 123 5.45 6.00 6.05
CA GLU A 123 6.48 7.01 6.30
C GLU A 123 6.12 8.30 5.61
N ASP A 124 6.72 9.39 6.06
CA ASP A 124 6.59 10.65 5.34
C ASP A 124 7.33 10.55 4.02
N ASN A 125 6.72 11.12 2.99
CA ASN A 125 7.40 11.27 1.71
C ASN A 125 8.11 12.64 1.70
N ASP A 126 9.09 12.77 0.85
CA ASP A 126 9.89 13.98 0.74
C ASP A 126 9.59 14.67 -0.60
N PRO A 127 9.22 15.95 -0.61
CA PRO A 127 9.20 16.93 0.48
C PRO A 127 7.93 16.92 1.31
N CYS A 128 6.90 16.22 0.90
CA CYS A 128 5.65 16.12 1.64
C CYS A 128 4.93 14.86 1.19
N GLY A 129 3.90 14.48 1.94
CA GLY A 129 3.05 13.37 1.57
C GLY A 129 3.37 12.10 2.31
N THR A 130 3.03 10.98 1.69
CA THR A 130 3.05 9.68 2.34
C THR A 130 3.69 8.63 1.45
N LEU A 131 4.44 7.74 2.07
CA LEU A 131 4.96 6.54 1.43
C LEU A 131 4.45 5.33 2.18
N PHE A 132 3.60 4.53 1.52
CA PHE A 132 3.21 3.21 2.02
C PHE A 132 4.13 2.17 1.40
N SER A 133 4.65 1.27 2.22
CA SER A 133 5.50 0.19 1.74
C SER A 133 5.00 -1.13 2.30
N ILE A 134 4.88 -2.12 1.43
CA ILE A 134 4.44 -3.46 1.81
C ILE A 134 5.52 -4.45 1.39
N TYR A 135 5.89 -5.33 2.31
CA TYR A 135 6.88 -6.38 2.08
C TYR A 135 6.23 -7.71 2.43
N ILE A 136 6.11 -8.60 1.46
CA ILE A 136 5.49 -9.90 1.66
C ILE A 136 6.49 -10.98 1.30
N PRO A 137 6.84 -11.89 2.22
CA PRO A 137 7.84 -12.92 1.93
C PRO A 137 7.38 -13.81 0.80
N LYS A 138 8.31 -14.18 -0.05
CA LYS A 138 8.03 -15.13 -1.13
C LYS A 138 7.80 -16.53 -0.62
N VAL A 139 8.35 -16.83 0.56
CA VAL A 139 8.18 -18.11 1.22
C VAL A 139 7.36 -17.88 2.47
N LYS A 140 6.26 -18.63 2.63
CA LYS A 140 5.40 -18.44 3.79
C LYS A 140 6.16 -18.74 5.07
N PRO A 141 6.02 -17.88 6.10
CA PRO A 141 6.74 -18.08 7.35
C PRO A 141 6.40 -19.38 8.06
N ASN A 142 5.17 -19.89 7.85
CA ASN A 142 4.74 -21.10 8.53
C ASN A 142 4.94 -22.35 7.68
N ASP A 143 5.78 -22.27 6.68
CA ASP A 143 6.12 -23.42 5.87
C ASP A 143 7.10 -24.27 6.67
N SER A 144 6.55 -25.27 7.37
CA SER A 144 7.33 -26.04 8.31
C SER A 144 8.38 -26.93 7.65
N SER A 145 8.28 -27.09 6.36
CA SER A 145 9.31 -27.83 5.66
C SER A 145 10.65 -27.16 5.76
N ILE A 146 10.62 -25.95 6.09
CA ILE A 146 11.83 -25.22 6.28
C ILE A 146 12.46 -25.58 7.58
N ASN A 147 11.81 -26.19 8.32
CA ASN A 147 12.42 -26.36 9.31
C ASN A 147 12.55 -27.07 10.13
N PRO A 148 12.51 -27.44 10.25
CA PRO A 148 12.48 -28.06 11.09
C PRO A 148 13.21 -28.14 12.10
N ILE A 149 13.33 -28.37 12.26
CA ILE A 149 13.88 -28.46 12.98
C ILE A 149 14.50 -28.06 13.24
N ASP A 150 14.39 -28.08 12.71
CA ASP A 150 15.00 -27.60 12.72
C ASP A 150 14.98 -26.88 13.15
N ARG A 151 14.55 -26.84 13.51
CA ARG A 151 14.67 -25.98 14.02
C ARG A 151 14.72 -25.98 15.14
#